data_6c558a0fe37d9b8cb4240d89d5bd80a1
#
_entry.id   6c558a0fe37d9b8cb4240d89d5bd80a1
#
_cell.length_a   1.000
_cell.length_b   1.000
_cell.length_c   1.000
_cell.angle_alpha   90.00
_cell.angle_beta   90.00
_cell.angle_gamma   90.00
#
_symmetry.space_group_name_H-M   'P 1'
#
loop_
_entity.id
_entity.type
_entity.pdbx_description
1 polymer ?
#
loop_
_entity_poly.entity_id
_entity_poly.type
_entity_poly.pdbx_seq_one_letter_code
_entity_poly.pdbx_strand_id
1 'polypeptide(L)'
;MAIEQHPEAKNLPKATADASVQPGPQDFRTFAARGDAPATLEDFIHSDSPMLSLHITSFTDATLVGLSWPHALMDVMGQRALLDAWSLAMAGRESEVPKLLGAHEDAVIAAAEAPSGPIEELKLGAKRLATTSMIWFGARFGWDLLTSKSVETRTICMPKRFVEELRQQAIAELAAEHREGRDIFISEGDALTAWGIRAIALSSPQPRPITALHALNLRFRLPSLIDAGGVYVRNMAIAACTFVSAETAAGDLGPIALENRRCLSEQATEPQVLAFLRELCADPALVANPAVFCGDPNAILVPFTNWTKAEFTKIIDFSPAVLSGNGTDEDEKRGSRRPGSLTFHHAQSLREHPATRNVFVIMGKDHSENYWVTATLHPPTWEVIEKNLGIV
;
A
#
# COMPACT_ATOMS: atom_id res chain seq x y z
N MET A 1 -19.25 25.75 -8.29
CA MET A 1 -18.61 26.30 -7.09
C MET A 1 -17.17 25.86 -7.03
N ALA A 2 -16.29 26.59 -6.35
CA ALA A 2 -14.92 26.14 -6.09
C ALA A 2 -14.91 24.99 -5.06
N ILE A 3 -13.86 24.14 -5.09
CA ILE A 3 -13.74 22.98 -4.21
C ILE A 3 -13.76 23.38 -2.72
N GLU A 4 -13.14 24.50 -2.38
CA GLU A 4 -13.09 25.05 -1.03
C GLU A 4 -14.47 25.56 -0.50
N GLN A 5 -15.43 25.73 -1.38
CA GLN A 5 -16.80 26.15 -1.02
C GLN A 5 -17.73 24.96 -0.81
N HIS A 6 -17.30 23.74 -1.19
CA HIS A 6 -18.11 22.55 -1.02
C HIS A 6 -18.02 22.03 0.43
N PRO A 7 -19.14 21.69 1.08
CA PRO A 7 -19.16 21.33 2.50
C PRO A 7 -18.26 20.15 2.86
N GLU A 8 -18.13 19.16 1.99
CA GLU A 8 -17.29 17.98 2.19
C GLU A 8 -15.90 18.15 1.55
N ALA A 9 -15.84 18.56 0.26
CA ALA A 9 -14.59 18.56 -0.51
C ALA A 9 -13.54 19.56 0.03
N LYS A 10 -13.95 20.63 0.72
CA LYS A 10 -13.03 21.55 1.42
C LYS A 10 -12.13 20.86 2.45
N ASN A 11 -12.58 19.71 2.98
CA ASN A 11 -11.89 18.92 3.99
C ASN A 11 -10.97 17.85 3.38
N LEU A 12 -10.88 17.75 2.06
CA LEU A 12 -9.92 16.83 1.41
C LEU A 12 -8.51 17.07 1.93
N PRO A 13 -7.71 16.01 2.12
CA PRO A 13 -6.38 16.14 2.66
C PRO A 13 -5.48 17.09 1.85
N LYS A 14 -4.67 17.88 2.56
CA LYS A 14 -3.77 18.88 1.99
C LYS A 14 -2.36 18.71 2.51
N ALA A 15 -1.38 18.97 1.66
CA ALA A 15 0.02 18.98 2.08
C ALA A 15 0.26 20.07 3.15
N THR A 16 0.94 19.68 4.21
CA THR A 16 1.26 20.53 5.36
C THR A 16 2.77 20.67 5.53
N ALA A 17 3.22 21.76 6.14
CA ALA A 17 4.66 21.99 6.39
C ALA A 17 5.23 21.00 7.40
N ASP A 18 4.45 20.59 8.38
CA ASP A 18 4.79 19.58 9.38
C ASP A 18 3.92 18.33 9.16
N ALA A 19 4.33 17.20 9.74
CA ALA A 19 3.55 15.97 9.66
C ALA A 19 2.18 16.17 10.32
N SER A 20 1.12 15.65 9.69
CA SER A 20 -0.25 15.88 10.14
C SER A 20 -1.14 14.67 9.93
N VAL A 21 -2.12 14.50 10.82
CA VAL A 21 -3.21 13.55 10.70
C VAL A 21 -4.45 14.28 10.20
N GLN A 22 -5.09 13.74 9.16
CA GLN A 22 -6.17 14.36 8.42
C GLN A 22 -7.32 13.37 8.20
N PRO A 23 -8.52 13.81 7.75
CA PRO A 23 -9.64 12.94 7.47
C PRO A 23 -9.27 11.78 6.55
N GLY A 24 -9.89 10.63 6.77
CA GLY A 24 -9.68 9.42 5.98
C GLY A 24 -10.54 9.36 4.72
N PRO A 25 -10.27 8.39 3.82
CA PRO A 25 -10.99 8.26 2.56
C PRO A 25 -12.50 8.05 2.72
N GLN A 26 -12.94 7.39 3.81
CA GLN A 26 -14.36 7.12 4.07
C GLN A 26 -15.21 8.39 4.19
N ASP A 27 -14.60 9.52 4.59
CA ASP A 27 -15.30 10.82 4.72
C ASP A 27 -15.61 11.44 3.35
N PHE A 28 -15.04 10.88 2.28
CA PHE A 28 -15.16 11.37 0.89
C PHE A 28 -15.77 10.33 -0.05
N ARG A 29 -16.52 9.36 0.50
CA ARG A 29 -17.11 8.27 -0.28
C ARG A 29 -18.03 8.76 -1.39
N THR A 30 -18.71 9.87 -1.19
CA THR A 30 -19.60 10.51 -2.17
C THR A 30 -18.89 10.90 -3.47
N PHE A 31 -17.57 11.10 -3.42
CA PHE A 31 -16.74 11.41 -4.58
C PHE A 31 -16.06 10.18 -5.20
N ALA A 32 -16.05 9.06 -4.50
CA ALA A 32 -15.41 7.84 -4.98
C ALA A 32 -16.32 7.05 -5.92
N ALA A 33 -17.60 6.93 -5.58
CA ALA A 33 -18.56 6.14 -6.34
C ALA A 33 -19.99 6.59 -6.05
N ARG A 34 -20.92 6.21 -6.95
CA ARG A 34 -22.36 6.38 -6.73
C ARG A 34 -22.81 5.58 -5.50
N GLY A 35 -23.90 6.03 -4.86
CA GLY A 35 -24.44 5.35 -3.68
C GLY A 35 -24.93 3.91 -3.92
N ASP A 36 -25.27 3.58 -5.18
CA ASP A 36 -25.73 2.27 -5.63
C ASP A 36 -24.61 1.44 -6.29
N ALA A 37 -23.35 1.88 -6.21
CA ALA A 37 -22.24 1.15 -6.80
C ALA A 37 -22.03 -0.22 -6.10
N PRO A 38 -21.69 -1.29 -6.86
CA PRO A 38 -21.35 -2.59 -6.30
C PRO A 38 -20.24 -2.45 -5.26
N ALA A 39 -20.45 -3.01 -4.07
CA ALA A 39 -19.52 -2.92 -2.94
C ALA A 39 -18.88 -4.27 -2.57
N THR A 40 -19.40 -5.36 -3.11
CA THR A 40 -18.93 -6.72 -2.88
C THR A 40 -18.80 -7.49 -4.20
N LEU A 41 -18.00 -8.55 -4.19
CA LEU A 41 -17.89 -9.43 -5.37
C LEU A 41 -19.26 -10.06 -5.73
N GLU A 42 -20.07 -10.35 -4.73
CA GLU A 42 -21.42 -10.91 -4.89
C GLU A 42 -22.33 -9.98 -5.69
N ASP A 43 -22.22 -8.65 -5.46
CA ASP A 43 -22.97 -7.66 -6.22
C ASP A 43 -22.62 -7.70 -7.71
N PHE A 44 -21.34 -7.97 -8.06
CA PHE A 44 -20.93 -8.11 -9.46
C PHE A 44 -21.39 -9.42 -10.09
N ILE A 45 -21.37 -10.55 -9.33
CA ILE A 45 -21.76 -11.86 -9.83
C ILE A 45 -23.25 -11.91 -10.18
N HIS A 46 -24.08 -11.19 -9.44
CA HIS A 46 -25.54 -11.21 -9.57
C HIS A 46 -26.11 -9.97 -10.27
N SER A 47 -25.30 -9.19 -10.97
CA SER A 47 -25.76 -8.02 -11.73
C SER A 47 -25.00 -7.87 -13.04
N ASP A 48 -25.54 -7.07 -13.96
CA ASP A 48 -24.87 -6.65 -15.18
C ASP A 48 -24.01 -5.39 -14.97
N SER A 49 -23.59 -5.12 -13.73
CA SER A 49 -22.78 -3.97 -13.40
C SER A 49 -21.38 -4.08 -14.04
N PRO A 50 -20.87 -3.01 -14.65
CA PRO A 50 -19.52 -3.02 -15.20
C PRO A 50 -18.48 -3.21 -14.10
N MET A 51 -17.46 -4.04 -14.34
CA MET A 51 -16.37 -4.27 -13.39
C MET A 51 -15.50 -3.03 -13.16
N LEU A 52 -15.52 -2.07 -14.08
CA LEU A 52 -14.82 -0.78 -13.94
C LEU A 52 -15.84 0.33 -14.08
N SER A 53 -15.92 1.19 -13.09
CA SER A 53 -16.82 2.35 -13.07
C SER A 53 -16.04 3.65 -12.85
N LEU A 54 -16.52 4.71 -13.50
CA LEU A 54 -15.96 6.05 -13.42
C LEU A 54 -17.00 6.99 -12.79
N HIS A 55 -16.59 7.73 -11.78
CA HIS A 55 -17.38 8.79 -11.15
C HIS A 55 -16.61 10.12 -11.21
N ILE A 56 -17.20 11.14 -11.83
CA ILE A 56 -16.55 12.44 -11.99
C ILE A 56 -17.35 13.50 -11.26
N THR A 57 -16.69 14.28 -10.41
CA THR A 57 -17.26 15.45 -9.76
C THR A 57 -16.44 16.68 -10.16
N SER A 58 -17.10 17.61 -10.88
CA SER A 58 -16.43 18.81 -11.41
C SER A 58 -16.73 20.04 -10.53
N PHE A 59 -15.65 20.74 -10.20
CA PHE A 59 -15.66 22.07 -9.57
C PHE A 59 -15.19 23.13 -10.57
N THR A 60 -15.28 24.39 -10.21
CA THR A 60 -14.80 25.48 -11.09
C THR A 60 -13.26 25.54 -11.15
N ASP A 61 -12.57 24.96 -10.18
CA ASP A 61 -11.10 24.99 -9.98
C ASP A 61 -10.47 23.63 -9.79
N ALA A 62 -11.26 22.56 -9.78
CA ALA A 62 -10.75 21.19 -9.61
C ALA A 62 -11.72 20.16 -10.21
N THR A 63 -11.23 18.95 -10.42
CA THR A 63 -12.06 17.78 -10.78
C THR A 63 -11.63 16.59 -9.93
N LEU A 64 -12.62 15.91 -9.34
CA LEU A 64 -12.39 14.64 -8.65
C LEU A 64 -12.77 13.50 -9.59
N VAL A 65 -11.89 12.53 -9.70
CA VAL A 65 -12.04 11.35 -10.58
C VAL A 65 -12.03 10.11 -9.71
N GLY A 66 -13.18 9.49 -9.52
CA GLY A 66 -13.35 8.23 -8.80
C GLY A 66 -13.35 7.06 -9.76
N LEU A 67 -12.45 6.09 -9.54
CA LEU A 67 -12.44 4.80 -10.22
C LEU A 67 -12.83 3.71 -9.23
N SER A 68 -13.78 2.84 -9.59
CA SER A 68 -14.21 1.73 -8.75
C SER A 68 -14.12 0.42 -9.52
N TRP A 69 -13.55 -0.60 -8.88
CA TRP A 69 -13.43 -1.96 -9.43
C TRP A 69 -13.34 -2.99 -8.31
N PRO A 70 -13.72 -4.26 -8.55
CA PRO A 70 -13.44 -5.34 -7.61
C PRO A 70 -11.91 -5.61 -7.59
N HIS A 71 -11.31 -5.71 -6.41
CA HIS A 71 -9.85 -5.90 -6.28
C HIS A 71 -9.36 -7.20 -6.94
N ALA A 72 -10.26 -8.13 -7.26
CA ALA A 72 -9.95 -9.30 -8.08
C ALA A 72 -9.51 -8.95 -9.51
N LEU A 73 -9.89 -7.78 -10.04
CA LEU A 73 -9.56 -7.34 -11.40
C LEU A 73 -8.11 -6.87 -11.51
N MET A 74 -7.67 -6.00 -10.62
CA MET A 74 -6.33 -5.39 -10.68
C MET A 74 -5.84 -4.88 -9.32
N ASP A 75 -4.52 -4.88 -9.20
CA ASP A 75 -3.78 -4.22 -8.11
C ASP A 75 -3.40 -2.77 -8.48
N VAL A 76 -2.66 -2.10 -7.60
CA VAL A 76 -2.21 -0.71 -7.80
C VAL A 76 -1.36 -0.52 -9.07
N MET A 77 -0.58 -1.53 -9.48
CA MET A 77 0.22 -1.43 -10.71
C MET A 77 -0.63 -1.63 -11.95
N GLY A 78 -1.72 -2.42 -11.85
CA GLY A 78 -2.76 -2.49 -12.87
C GLY A 78 -3.50 -1.16 -13.01
N GLN A 79 -3.85 -0.52 -11.89
CA GLN A 79 -4.41 0.82 -11.88
C GLN A 79 -3.45 1.84 -12.51
N ARG A 80 -2.15 1.77 -12.19
CA ARG A 80 -1.12 2.60 -12.83
C ARG A 80 -1.15 2.45 -14.34
N ALA A 81 -1.11 1.21 -14.83
CA ALA A 81 -1.11 0.92 -16.27
C ALA A 81 -2.37 1.45 -16.97
N LEU A 82 -3.53 1.33 -16.33
CA LEU A 82 -4.79 1.87 -16.83
C LEU A 82 -4.75 3.40 -16.92
N LEU A 83 -4.29 4.09 -15.89
CA LEU A 83 -4.27 5.56 -15.82
C LEU A 83 -3.21 6.16 -16.77
N ASP A 84 -2.07 5.49 -16.94
CA ASP A 84 -1.04 5.85 -17.92
C ASP A 84 -1.59 5.73 -19.36
N ALA A 85 -2.19 4.60 -19.69
CA ALA A 85 -2.84 4.38 -20.98
C ALA A 85 -3.96 5.40 -21.25
N TRP A 86 -4.74 5.74 -20.24
CA TRP A 86 -5.79 6.74 -20.34
C TRP A 86 -5.22 8.15 -20.60
N SER A 87 -4.15 8.52 -19.88
CA SER A 87 -3.45 9.80 -20.11
C SER A 87 -2.89 9.90 -21.54
N LEU A 88 -2.27 8.82 -22.03
CA LEU A 88 -1.76 8.75 -23.41
C LEU A 88 -2.88 8.87 -24.45
N ALA A 89 -3.98 8.15 -24.24
CA ALA A 89 -5.12 8.20 -25.17
C ALA A 89 -5.75 9.60 -25.24
N MET A 90 -5.92 10.27 -24.08
CA MET A 90 -6.43 11.65 -24.07
C MET A 90 -5.48 12.64 -24.75
N ALA A 91 -4.19 12.36 -24.74
CA ALA A 91 -3.19 13.18 -25.43
C ALA A 91 -3.08 12.89 -26.95
N GLY A 92 -3.91 11.97 -27.49
CA GLY A 92 -3.82 11.53 -28.91
C GLY A 92 -2.59 10.67 -29.19
N ARG A 93 -2.05 10.00 -28.19
CA ARG A 93 -0.83 9.19 -28.22
C ARG A 93 -1.15 7.69 -28.07
N GLU A 94 -2.24 7.23 -28.66
CA GLU A 94 -2.71 5.84 -28.56
C GLU A 94 -1.67 4.82 -29.05
N SER A 95 -0.83 5.21 -30.01
CA SER A 95 0.26 4.36 -30.52
C SER A 95 1.36 4.07 -29.50
N GLU A 96 1.43 4.86 -28.42
CA GLU A 96 2.39 4.70 -27.35
C GLU A 96 1.84 3.90 -26.15
N VAL A 97 0.53 3.58 -26.18
CA VAL A 97 -0.07 2.75 -25.13
C VAL A 97 0.58 1.38 -25.12
N PRO A 98 1.15 0.94 -23.97
CA PRO A 98 1.82 -0.34 -23.88
C PRO A 98 0.88 -1.51 -24.18
N LYS A 99 1.42 -2.56 -24.81
CA LYS A 99 0.65 -3.78 -25.06
C LYS A 99 0.17 -4.41 -23.75
N LEU A 100 -1.12 -4.75 -23.66
CA LEU A 100 -1.67 -5.53 -22.55
C LEU A 100 -1.19 -6.98 -22.66
N LEU A 101 -0.59 -7.47 -21.56
CA LEU A 101 -0.09 -8.83 -21.42
C LEU A 101 -0.95 -9.62 -20.43
N GLY A 102 -0.88 -10.95 -20.51
CA GLY A 102 -1.54 -11.84 -19.54
C GLY A 102 -3.07 -11.84 -19.59
N ALA A 103 -3.69 -11.37 -20.71
CA ALA A 103 -5.14 -11.38 -20.84
C ALA A 103 -5.73 -12.81 -20.94
N HIS A 104 -5.02 -13.71 -21.61
CA HIS A 104 -5.45 -15.08 -21.88
C HIS A 104 -4.58 -16.13 -21.18
N GLU A 105 -3.42 -15.76 -20.70
CA GLU A 105 -2.46 -16.64 -20.02
C GLU A 105 -2.13 -16.11 -18.63
N ASP A 106 -1.93 -17.00 -17.68
CA ASP A 106 -1.45 -16.63 -16.36
C ASP A 106 0.08 -16.68 -16.34
N ALA A 107 0.71 -15.53 -16.53
CA ALA A 107 2.16 -15.42 -16.58
C ALA A 107 2.83 -15.78 -15.23
N VAL A 108 2.11 -15.70 -14.11
CA VAL A 108 2.61 -16.07 -12.78
C VAL A 108 2.67 -17.59 -12.64
N ILE A 109 1.59 -18.28 -13.05
CA ILE A 109 1.56 -19.75 -13.09
C ILE A 109 2.61 -20.27 -14.07
N ALA A 110 2.67 -19.71 -15.27
CA ALA A 110 3.67 -20.10 -16.28
C ALA A 110 5.11 -19.94 -15.75
N ALA A 111 5.41 -18.87 -15.01
CA ALA A 111 6.72 -18.70 -14.38
C ALA A 111 7.00 -19.73 -13.28
N ALA A 112 5.99 -20.14 -12.52
CA ALA A 112 6.12 -21.17 -11.49
C ALA A 112 6.38 -22.57 -12.07
N GLU A 113 5.76 -22.89 -13.22
CA GLU A 113 5.85 -24.20 -13.89
C GLU A 113 7.14 -24.37 -14.72
N ALA A 114 7.68 -23.26 -15.25
CA ALA A 114 8.91 -23.26 -16.08
C ALA A 114 10.09 -22.67 -15.30
N PRO A 115 10.67 -23.39 -14.35
CA PRO A 115 11.73 -22.87 -13.51
C PRO A 115 13.03 -22.66 -14.29
N SER A 116 13.51 -21.44 -14.28
CA SER A 116 14.88 -21.11 -14.63
C SER A 116 15.73 -21.20 -13.35
N GLY A 117 16.43 -22.29 -13.12
CA GLY A 117 17.39 -22.39 -12.01
C GLY A 117 17.09 -23.46 -10.94
N PRO A 118 17.94 -23.59 -9.92
CA PRO A 118 17.77 -24.56 -8.85
C PRO A 118 16.51 -24.29 -8.03
N ILE A 119 15.83 -25.37 -7.61
CA ILE A 119 14.69 -25.28 -6.70
C ILE A 119 15.26 -25.07 -5.30
N GLU A 120 14.98 -23.92 -4.70
CA GLU A 120 15.27 -23.66 -3.30
C GLU A 120 14.10 -24.04 -2.41
N GLU A 121 14.41 -24.44 -1.18
CA GLU A 121 13.40 -24.58 -0.14
C GLU A 121 12.86 -23.20 0.26
N LEU A 122 11.51 -23.10 0.44
CA LEU A 122 10.90 -21.87 0.85
C LEU A 122 11.28 -21.51 2.29
N LYS A 123 12.06 -20.45 2.49
CA LYS A 123 12.48 -19.99 3.83
C LYS A 123 11.30 -19.65 4.74
N LEU A 124 10.24 -19.10 4.17
CA LEU A 124 8.99 -18.80 4.88
C LEU A 124 8.31 -20.08 5.39
N GLY A 125 8.51 -21.22 4.72
CA GLY A 125 7.98 -22.52 5.11
C GLY A 125 8.39 -22.93 6.53
N ALA A 126 9.65 -22.62 6.93
CA ALA A 126 10.16 -22.89 8.27
C ALA A 126 9.46 -22.06 9.38
N LYS A 127 8.71 -21.01 9.01
CA LYS A 127 7.95 -20.15 9.93
C LYS A 127 6.46 -20.48 9.96
N ARG A 128 6.00 -21.51 9.25
CA ARG A 128 4.58 -21.90 9.26
C ARG A 128 4.13 -22.33 10.63
N LEU A 129 2.92 -21.92 11.00
CA LEU A 129 2.29 -22.35 12.22
C LEU A 129 1.83 -23.82 12.11
N ALA A 130 2.14 -24.61 13.12
CA ALA A 130 1.54 -25.93 13.27
C ALA A 130 0.01 -25.79 13.51
N THR A 131 -0.76 -26.83 13.24
CA THR A 131 -2.23 -26.82 13.36
C THR A 131 -2.71 -26.31 14.72
N THR A 132 -2.08 -26.73 15.83
CA THR A 132 -2.41 -26.25 17.18
C THR A 132 -2.15 -24.75 17.35
N SER A 133 -1.05 -24.27 16.79
CA SER A 133 -0.69 -22.86 16.80
C SER A 133 -1.63 -22.02 15.94
N MET A 134 -2.14 -22.55 14.82
CA MET A 134 -3.16 -21.91 13.99
C MET A 134 -4.50 -21.77 14.73
N ILE A 135 -4.92 -22.81 15.47
CA ILE A 135 -6.14 -22.75 16.30
C ILE A 135 -5.98 -21.65 17.37
N TRP A 136 -4.83 -21.60 18.04
CA TRP A 136 -4.54 -20.58 19.03
C TRP A 136 -4.54 -19.18 18.42
N PHE A 137 -3.87 -19.02 17.27
CA PHE A 137 -3.88 -17.76 16.53
C PHE A 137 -5.31 -17.31 16.18
N GLY A 138 -6.13 -18.22 15.65
CA GLY A 138 -7.54 -17.95 15.32
C GLY A 138 -8.37 -17.54 16.54
N ALA A 139 -8.19 -18.24 17.68
CA ALA A 139 -8.87 -17.89 18.92
C ALA A 139 -8.43 -16.50 19.44
N ARG A 140 -7.14 -16.20 19.37
CA ARG A 140 -6.59 -14.92 19.77
C ARG A 140 -7.05 -13.77 18.86
N PHE A 141 -7.02 -13.98 17.55
CA PHE A 141 -7.51 -13.01 16.59
C PHE A 141 -9.02 -12.74 16.76
N GLY A 142 -9.81 -13.81 16.97
CA GLY A 142 -11.23 -13.68 17.29
C GLY A 142 -11.48 -12.91 18.60
N TRP A 143 -10.63 -13.11 19.62
CA TRP A 143 -10.68 -12.33 20.84
C TRP A 143 -10.38 -10.86 20.62
N ASP A 144 -9.34 -10.56 19.84
CA ASP A 144 -8.98 -9.18 19.47
C ASP A 144 -10.12 -8.50 18.68
N LEU A 145 -10.85 -9.25 17.83
CA LEU A 145 -12.05 -8.74 17.14
C LEU A 145 -13.21 -8.42 18.09
N LEU A 146 -13.38 -9.21 19.14
CA LEU A 146 -14.48 -9.02 20.10
C LEU A 146 -14.20 -7.89 21.09
N THR A 147 -12.94 -7.73 21.51
CA THR A 147 -12.54 -6.79 22.57
C THR A 147 -12.17 -5.41 22.06
N SER A 148 -11.64 -5.33 20.83
CA SER A 148 -11.18 -4.08 20.20
C SER A 148 -12.02 -3.80 18.95
N LYS A 149 -13.26 -3.33 19.14
CA LYS A 149 -14.27 -3.22 18.07
C LYS A 149 -14.08 -2.00 17.18
N SER A 150 -13.58 -0.88 17.72
CA SER A 150 -13.44 0.36 16.95
C SER A 150 -12.09 0.44 16.26
N VAL A 151 -12.12 0.76 14.99
CA VAL A 151 -10.97 1.19 14.21
C VAL A 151 -11.35 2.48 13.48
N GLU A 152 -10.37 3.30 13.21
CA GLU A 152 -10.53 4.55 12.46
C GLU A 152 -9.55 4.55 11.30
N THR A 153 -10.03 4.97 10.14
CA THR A 153 -9.17 5.16 8.98
C THR A 153 -8.88 6.64 8.85
N ARG A 154 -7.60 7.03 8.90
CA ARG A 154 -7.18 8.42 8.73
C ARG A 154 -6.03 8.51 7.73
N THR A 155 -5.80 9.71 7.20
CA THR A 155 -4.71 10.01 6.27
C THR A 155 -3.62 10.78 7.00
N ILE A 156 -2.37 10.44 6.73
CA ILE A 156 -1.19 11.09 7.30
C ILE A 156 -0.42 11.74 6.15
N CYS A 157 -0.15 13.03 6.26
CA CYS A 157 0.83 13.73 5.44
C CYS A 157 2.16 13.73 6.17
N MET A 158 3.20 13.18 5.57
CA MET A 158 4.56 13.13 6.12
C MET A 158 5.50 13.92 5.19
N PRO A 159 5.93 15.13 5.55
CA PRO A 159 6.90 15.88 4.76
C PRO A 159 8.16 15.05 4.51
N LYS A 160 8.80 15.28 3.34
CA LYS A 160 10.04 14.59 2.95
C LYS A 160 11.08 14.60 4.07
N ARG A 161 11.29 15.76 4.70
CA ARG A 161 12.26 15.93 5.80
C ARG A 161 11.96 14.98 6.97
N PHE A 162 10.68 14.81 7.33
CA PHE A 162 10.27 13.93 8.43
C PHE A 162 10.67 12.48 8.17
N VAL A 163 10.44 11.99 6.95
CA VAL A 163 10.79 10.61 6.57
C VAL A 163 12.32 10.43 6.45
N GLU A 164 13.03 11.45 5.98
CA GLU A 164 14.50 11.46 5.99
C GLU A 164 15.04 11.42 7.42
N GLU A 165 14.48 12.20 8.34
CA GLU A 165 14.85 12.19 9.76
C GLU A 165 14.61 10.81 10.40
N LEU A 166 13.45 10.20 10.19
CA LEU A 166 13.17 8.82 10.65
C LEU A 166 14.23 7.83 10.14
N ARG A 167 14.56 7.92 8.85
CA ARG A 167 15.56 7.06 8.24
C ARG A 167 16.95 7.28 8.84
N GLN A 168 17.35 8.54 9.03
CA GLN A 168 18.65 8.89 9.64
C GLN A 168 18.71 8.43 11.08
N GLN A 169 17.62 8.57 11.85
CA GLN A 169 17.53 8.07 13.20
C GLN A 169 17.77 6.55 13.23
N ALA A 170 17.07 5.79 12.39
CA ALA A 170 17.25 4.34 12.32
C ALA A 170 18.70 3.92 12.00
N ILE A 171 19.35 4.65 11.07
CA ILE A 171 20.76 4.40 10.71
C ILE A 171 21.69 4.73 11.89
N ALA A 172 21.46 5.86 12.59
CA ALA A 172 22.27 6.26 13.73
C ALA A 172 22.17 5.28 14.91
N GLU A 173 20.96 4.79 15.21
CA GLU A 173 20.72 3.78 16.24
C GLU A 173 21.50 2.48 15.93
N LEU A 174 21.45 2.00 14.69
CA LEU A 174 22.19 0.81 14.25
C LEU A 174 23.71 1.02 14.30
N ALA A 175 24.20 2.20 13.95
CA ALA A 175 25.63 2.52 14.02
C ALA A 175 26.14 2.53 15.47
N ALA A 176 25.32 2.95 16.42
CA ALA A 176 25.65 2.93 17.85
C ALA A 176 25.72 1.50 18.42
N GLU A 177 24.89 0.59 17.93
CA GLU A 177 24.88 -0.83 18.35
C GLU A 177 26.01 -1.64 17.73
N HIS A 178 26.27 -1.41 16.44
CA HIS A 178 27.23 -2.18 15.66
C HIS A 178 28.55 -1.41 15.50
N ARG A 179 29.51 -1.63 16.40
CA ARG A 179 30.85 -1.03 16.37
C ARG A 179 31.74 -1.43 15.17
N GLU A 180 31.29 -2.37 14.37
CA GLU A 180 32.01 -2.83 13.16
C GLU A 180 31.31 -2.24 11.91
N GLY A 181 32.04 -1.40 11.17
CA GLY A 181 31.63 -0.62 10.01
C GLY A 181 31.07 -1.42 8.82
N ARG A 182 29.91 -2.04 9.01
CA ARG A 182 29.11 -2.56 7.90
C ARG A 182 28.23 -1.43 7.37
N ASP A 183 28.30 -1.17 6.07
CA ASP A 183 27.34 -0.31 5.38
C ASP A 183 25.92 -0.91 5.50
N ILE A 184 25.18 -0.46 6.52
CA ILE A 184 23.79 -0.88 6.74
C ILE A 184 22.90 0.01 5.88
N PHE A 185 22.28 -0.57 4.87
CA PHE A 185 21.32 0.14 4.03
C PHE A 185 19.90 0.00 4.59
N ILE A 186 19.28 1.12 4.94
CA ILE A 186 17.86 1.25 5.30
C ILE A 186 17.19 2.18 4.29
N SER A 187 16.08 1.75 3.69
CA SER A 187 15.27 2.59 2.81
C SER A 187 14.24 3.41 3.57
N GLU A 188 13.67 4.43 2.93
CA GLU A 188 12.53 5.17 3.47
C GLU A 188 11.34 4.23 3.78
N GLY A 189 11.10 3.22 2.93
CA GLY A 189 10.06 2.21 3.17
C GLY A 189 10.30 1.38 4.43
N ASP A 190 11.55 1.00 4.73
CA ASP A 190 11.88 0.28 5.97
C ASP A 190 11.67 1.17 7.20
N ALA A 191 12.04 2.44 7.12
CA ALA A 191 11.84 3.40 8.20
C ALA A 191 10.35 3.65 8.48
N LEU A 192 9.53 3.81 7.43
CA LEU A 192 8.08 3.95 7.55
C LEU A 192 7.42 2.69 8.13
N THR A 193 7.87 1.50 7.71
CA THR A 193 7.40 0.23 8.27
C THR A 193 7.76 0.13 9.75
N ALA A 194 9.01 0.44 10.10
CA ALA A 194 9.48 0.41 11.49
C ALA A 194 8.68 1.39 12.38
N TRP A 195 8.43 2.60 11.88
CA TRP A 195 7.63 3.60 12.57
C TRP A 195 6.19 3.10 12.83
N GLY A 196 5.54 2.50 11.83
CA GLY A 196 4.19 1.93 11.97
C GLY A 196 4.15 0.74 12.93
N ILE A 197 5.11 -0.18 12.86
CA ILE A 197 5.26 -1.31 13.79
C ILE A 197 5.40 -0.80 15.21
N ARG A 198 6.29 0.15 15.45
CA ARG A 198 6.54 0.73 16.77
C ARG A 198 5.31 1.42 17.35
N ALA A 199 4.56 2.17 16.52
CA ALA A 199 3.32 2.83 16.96
C ALA A 199 2.29 1.82 17.46
N ILE A 200 2.12 0.68 16.78
CA ILE A 200 1.22 -0.40 17.21
C ILE A 200 1.75 -1.07 18.48
N ALA A 201 3.05 -1.37 18.56
CA ALA A 201 3.63 -2.00 19.72
C ALA A 201 3.46 -1.13 20.99
N LEU A 202 3.73 0.17 20.89
CA LEU A 202 3.61 1.12 21.99
C LEU A 202 2.16 1.39 22.44
N SER A 203 1.19 1.21 21.54
CA SER A 203 -0.24 1.36 21.85
C SER A 203 -0.85 0.09 22.43
N SER A 204 -0.17 -1.04 22.35
CA SER A 204 -0.67 -2.32 22.85
C SER A 204 -0.60 -2.39 24.36
N PRO A 205 -1.69 -2.80 25.05
CA PRO A 205 -1.71 -2.91 26.52
C PRO A 205 -0.69 -3.91 27.07
N GLN A 206 -0.29 -4.88 26.27
CA GLN A 206 0.72 -5.89 26.60
C GLN A 206 1.68 -6.06 25.44
N PRO A 207 2.99 -6.20 25.71
CA PRO A 207 3.96 -6.48 24.65
C PRO A 207 3.61 -7.78 23.91
N ARG A 208 3.52 -7.68 22.57
CA ARG A 208 3.25 -8.83 21.69
C ARG A 208 4.20 -8.80 20.49
N PRO A 209 4.61 -9.96 19.98
CA PRO A 209 5.30 -10.02 18.69
C PRO A 209 4.44 -9.39 17.59
N ILE A 210 5.09 -8.91 16.54
CA ILE A 210 4.41 -8.37 15.35
C ILE A 210 4.83 -9.18 14.13
N THR A 211 3.85 -9.58 13.33
CA THR A 211 4.05 -10.08 11.98
C THR A 211 3.56 -9.01 10.99
N ALA A 212 4.51 -8.32 10.36
CA ALA A 212 4.18 -7.39 9.29
C ALA A 212 4.04 -8.15 7.97
N LEU A 213 2.93 -7.92 7.27
CA LEU A 213 2.60 -8.53 5.99
C LEU A 213 2.81 -7.51 4.87
N HIS A 214 3.65 -7.85 3.89
CA HIS A 214 3.96 -6.96 2.78
C HIS A 214 3.44 -7.53 1.46
N ALA A 215 2.86 -6.67 0.63
CA ALA A 215 2.54 -7.00 -0.75
C ALA A 215 3.82 -6.91 -1.61
N LEU A 216 4.42 -8.05 -1.93
CA LEU A 216 5.62 -8.16 -2.77
C LEU A 216 5.23 -8.23 -4.24
N ASN A 217 5.52 -7.19 -5.01
CA ASN A 217 5.16 -7.11 -6.42
C ASN A 217 6.08 -7.99 -7.28
N LEU A 218 5.50 -8.94 -7.98
CA LEU A 218 6.20 -9.92 -8.83
C LEU A 218 6.78 -9.30 -10.11
N ARG A 219 6.17 -8.22 -10.63
CA ARG A 219 6.62 -7.54 -11.86
C ARG A 219 8.07 -7.05 -11.79
N PHE A 220 8.60 -6.88 -10.56
CA PHE A 220 9.96 -6.41 -10.31
C PHE A 220 10.88 -7.51 -9.78
N ARG A 221 10.45 -8.79 -9.79
CA ARG A 221 11.16 -9.90 -9.15
C ARG A 221 11.44 -11.05 -10.09
N LEU A 222 10.58 -11.27 -11.07
CA LEU A 222 10.73 -12.33 -12.05
C LEU A 222 11.23 -11.76 -13.37
N PRO A 223 12.41 -12.21 -13.89
CA PRO A 223 12.97 -11.73 -15.17
C PRO A 223 11.97 -11.82 -16.32
N SER A 224 11.21 -12.92 -16.39
CA SER A 224 10.17 -13.12 -17.41
C SER A 224 9.05 -12.08 -17.40
N LEU A 225 8.83 -11.39 -16.26
CA LEU A 225 7.85 -10.32 -16.13
C LEU A 225 8.46 -8.93 -16.34
N ILE A 226 9.75 -8.76 -15.98
CA ILE A 226 10.47 -7.49 -16.14
C ILE A 226 10.65 -7.14 -17.59
N ASP A 227 11.08 -8.11 -18.40
CA ASP A 227 11.46 -7.91 -19.81
C ASP A 227 10.32 -8.24 -20.79
N ALA A 228 9.09 -8.30 -20.32
CA ALA A 228 7.95 -8.79 -21.10
C ALA A 228 7.49 -7.87 -22.26
N GLY A 229 7.98 -6.65 -22.34
CA GLY A 229 7.68 -5.72 -23.45
C GLY A 229 6.24 -5.18 -23.48
N GLY A 230 5.56 -5.17 -22.34
CA GLY A 230 4.19 -4.67 -22.18
C GLY A 230 3.81 -4.54 -20.71
N VAL A 231 2.53 -4.42 -20.40
CA VAL A 231 2.01 -4.23 -19.04
C VAL A 231 1.04 -5.33 -18.65
N TYR A 232 1.12 -5.73 -17.37
CA TYR A 232 0.18 -6.64 -16.74
C TYR A 232 -0.76 -5.86 -15.83
N VAL A 233 -2.06 -5.94 -16.07
CA VAL A 233 -3.09 -5.25 -15.27
C VAL A 233 -3.52 -6.08 -14.07
N ARG A 234 -3.58 -7.41 -14.18
CA ARG A 234 -4.02 -8.34 -13.12
C ARG A 234 -3.19 -8.20 -11.84
N ASN A 235 -3.72 -8.72 -10.73
CA ASN A 235 -2.98 -8.85 -9.47
C ASN A 235 -1.71 -9.70 -9.67
N MET A 236 -0.57 -9.13 -9.34
CA MET A 236 0.73 -9.78 -9.41
C MET A 236 1.55 -9.50 -8.15
N ALA A 237 0.99 -9.84 -7.01
CA ALA A 237 1.65 -9.69 -5.72
C ALA A 237 1.49 -10.96 -4.89
N ILE A 238 2.53 -11.29 -4.14
CA ILE A 238 2.51 -12.32 -3.10
C ILE A 238 2.78 -11.69 -1.74
N ALA A 239 2.46 -12.42 -0.68
CA ALA A 239 2.77 -11.98 0.67
C ALA A 239 4.24 -12.23 1.01
N ALA A 240 4.87 -11.26 1.63
CA ALA A 240 6.14 -11.42 2.34
C ALA A 240 5.95 -10.99 3.79
N CYS A 241 6.72 -11.58 4.70
CA CYS A 241 6.54 -11.39 6.13
C CYS A 241 7.80 -10.85 6.80
N THR A 242 7.61 -9.90 7.71
CA THR A 242 8.63 -9.49 8.69
C THR A 242 8.18 -9.92 10.07
N PHE A 243 9.06 -10.58 10.83
CA PHE A 243 8.77 -11.11 12.16
C PHE A 243 9.56 -10.33 13.20
N VAL A 244 8.88 -9.57 14.03
CA VAL A 244 9.50 -8.72 15.05
C VAL A 244 9.09 -9.19 16.45
N SER A 245 10.07 -9.41 17.32
CA SER A 245 9.80 -9.76 18.71
C SER A 245 9.06 -8.62 19.44
N ALA A 246 8.37 -8.94 20.54
CA ALA A 246 7.68 -7.94 21.35
C ALA A 246 8.64 -6.85 21.88
N GLU A 247 9.83 -7.26 22.28
CA GLU A 247 10.88 -6.36 22.79
C GLU A 247 11.39 -5.43 21.68
N THR A 248 11.78 -6.00 20.55
CA THR A 248 12.27 -5.22 19.39
C THR A 248 11.20 -4.25 18.88
N ALA A 249 9.94 -4.69 18.78
CA ALA A 249 8.85 -3.88 18.25
C ALA A 249 8.56 -2.63 19.09
N ALA A 250 8.79 -2.69 20.42
CA ALA A 250 8.64 -1.55 21.33
C ALA A 250 9.93 -0.74 21.52
N GLY A 251 11.04 -1.20 20.96
CA GLY A 251 12.37 -0.59 21.08
C GLY A 251 12.65 0.52 20.06
N ASP A 252 13.91 0.64 19.68
CA ASP A 252 14.40 1.63 18.72
C ASP A 252 13.98 1.30 17.28
N LEU A 253 13.96 2.31 16.42
CA LEU A 253 13.54 2.16 15.02
C LEU A 253 14.54 1.35 14.18
N GLY A 254 15.83 1.52 14.46
CA GLY A 254 16.90 0.88 13.71
C GLY A 254 16.79 -0.64 13.66
N PRO A 255 16.72 -1.35 14.80
CA PRO A 255 16.56 -2.80 14.84
C PRO A 255 15.30 -3.29 14.10
N ILE A 256 14.17 -2.58 14.22
CA ILE A 256 12.93 -2.92 13.50
C ILE A 256 13.12 -2.78 11.99
N ALA A 257 13.71 -1.65 11.54
CA ALA A 257 13.96 -1.37 10.12
C ALA A 257 14.94 -2.38 9.51
N LEU A 258 15.98 -2.77 10.26
CA LEU A 258 16.96 -3.78 9.82
C LEU A 258 16.32 -5.16 9.68
N GLU A 259 15.50 -5.56 10.65
CA GLU A 259 14.78 -6.84 10.58
C GLU A 259 13.82 -6.86 9.38
N ASN A 260 13.10 -5.75 9.14
CA ASN A 260 12.27 -5.60 7.95
C ASN A 260 13.08 -5.75 6.66
N ARG A 261 14.20 -5.04 6.55
CA ARG A 261 15.10 -5.11 5.38
C ARG A 261 15.59 -6.53 5.15
N ARG A 262 16.06 -7.21 6.21
CA ARG A 262 16.58 -8.56 6.16
C ARG A 262 15.51 -9.55 5.67
N CYS A 263 14.35 -9.56 6.31
CA CYS A 263 13.25 -10.46 5.96
C CYS A 263 12.78 -10.27 4.51
N LEU A 264 12.58 -9.01 4.08
CA LEU A 264 12.15 -8.72 2.71
C LEU A 264 13.23 -9.05 1.68
N SER A 265 14.51 -8.77 1.96
CA SER A 265 15.60 -9.09 1.02
C SER A 265 15.75 -10.59 0.82
N GLU A 266 15.57 -11.38 1.87
CA GLU A 266 15.62 -12.84 1.78
C GLU A 266 14.47 -13.43 0.97
N GLN A 267 13.25 -12.90 1.13
CA GLN A 267 12.03 -13.40 0.48
C GLN A 267 11.83 -12.87 -0.94
N ALA A 268 12.47 -11.76 -1.30
CA ALA A 268 12.29 -11.09 -2.58
C ALA A 268 13.21 -11.61 -3.70
N THR A 269 14.03 -12.61 -3.45
CA THR A 269 14.88 -13.24 -4.48
C THR A 269 14.04 -14.09 -5.44
N GLU A 270 14.43 -14.17 -6.71
CA GLU A 270 13.72 -14.99 -7.69
C GLU A 270 13.50 -16.44 -7.23
N PRO A 271 14.51 -17.16 -6.70
CA PRO A 271 14.31 -18.53 -6.22
C PRO A 271 13.27 -18.65 -5.11
N GLN A 272 13.23 -17.70 -4.16
CA GLN A 272 12.25 -17.71 -3.07
C GLN A 272 10.83 -17.37 -3.56
N VAL A 273 10.72 -16.43 -4.49
CA VAL A 273 9.44 -16.10 -5.15
C VAL A 273 8.90 -17.32 -5.90
N LEU A 274 9.74 -18.01 -6.69
CA LEU A 274 9.35 -19.23 -7.41
C LEU A 274 9.00 -20.37 -6.45
N ALA A 275 9.74 -20.54 -5.36
CA ALA A 275 9.42 -21.54 -4.33
C ALA A 275 8.04 -21.27 -3.72
N PHE A 276 7.75 -20.01 -3.37
CA PHE A 276 6.45 -19.61 -2.84
C PHE A 276 5.29 -19.87 -3.83
N LEU A 277 5.47 -19.50 -5.10
CA LEU A 277 4.45 -19.70 -6.15
C LEU A 277 4.17 -21.19 -6.38
N ARG A 278 5.20 -22.04 -6.38
CA ARG A 278 5.02 -23.50 -6.52
C ARG A 278 4.22 -24.09 -5.38
N GLU A 279 4.47 -23.64 -4.16
CA GLU A 279 3.67 -24.11 -3.01
C GLU A 279 2.21 -23.66 -3.12
N LEU A 280 1.95 -22.43 -3.58
CA LEU A 280 0.59 -21.97 -3.85
C LEU A 280 -0.12 -22.80 -4.92
N CYS A 281 0.58 -23.18 -5.97
CA CYS A 281 0.02 -24.07 -7.02
C CYS A 281 -0.22 -25.49 -6.52
N ALA A 282 0.63 -25.99 -5.63
CA ALA A 282 0.52 -27.35 -5.09
C ALA A 282 -0.58 -27.50 -4.03
N ASP A 283 -0.85 -26.45 -3.27
CA ASP A 283 -1.88 -26.43 -2.22
C ASP A 283 -2.80 -25.20 -2.38
N PRO A 284 -3.94 -25.36 -3.06
CA PRO A 284 -4.90 -24.27 -3.25
C PRO A 284 -5.45 -23.68 -1.93
N ALA A 285 -5.41 -24.40 -0.81
CA ALA A 285 -5.82 -23.88 0.48
C ALA A 285 -4.90 -22.76 0.98
N LEU A 286 -3.63 -22.74 0.54
CA LEU A 286 -2.69 -21.68 0.83
C LEU A 286 -3.01 -20.39 0.06
N VAL A 287 -3.75 -20.49 -1.06
CA VAL A 287 -4.13 -19.31 -1.87
C VAL A 287 -5.02 -18.37 -1.06
N ALA A 288 -5.83 -18.88 -0.15
CA ALA A 288 -6.78 -18.08 0.62
C ALA A 288 -6.09 -17.12 1.59
N ASN A 289 -4.97 -17.50 2.26
CA ASN A 289 -4.18 -16.63 3.15
C ASN A 289 -2.83 -17.26 3.57
N PRO A 290 -1.87 -17.42 2.67
CA PRO A 290 -0.64 -18.16 2.98
C PRO A 290 0.24 -17.46 4.05
N ALA A 291 0.19 -16.14 4.13
CA ALA A 291 1.04 -15.38 5.04
C ALA A 291 0.51 -15.30 6.47
N VAL A 292 -0.82 -15.40 6.66
CA VAL A 292 -1.45 -15.34 7.99
C VAL A 292 -1.03 -16.51 8.88
N PHE A 293 -0.61 -17.62 8.27
CA PHE A 293 -0.23 -18.84 8.98
C PHE A 293 1.27 -18.97 9.28
N CYS A 294 2.00 -17.86 9.25
CA CYS A 294 3.42 -17.81 9.54
C CYS A 294 3.71 -16.91 10.74
N GLY A 295 4.79 -17.22 11.47
CA GLY A 295 5.30 -16.43 12.58
C GLY A 295 4.89 -16.93 13.95
N ASP A 296 4.65 -16.01 14.89
CA ASP A 296 4.24 -16.34 16.26
C ASP A 296 2.70 -16.36 16.38
N PRO A 297 2.10 -17.37 16.99
CA PRO A 297 0.65 -17.45 17.16
C PRO A 297 0.05 -16.33 18.02
N ASN A 298 0.86 -15.62 18.81
CA ASN A 298 0.44 -14.44 19.57
C ASN A 298 0.68 -13.12 18.83
N ALA A 299 1.26 -13.15 17.62
CA ALA A 299 1.61 -11.93 16.91
C ALA A 299 0.40 -11.08 16.57
N ILE A 300 0.58 -9.77 16.61
CA ILE A 300 -0.32 -8.81 15.97
C ILE A 300 0.01 -8.79 14.48
N LEU A 301 -1.00 -8.96 13.64
CA LEU A 301 -0.84 -8.82 12.20
C LEU A 301 -0.92 -7.35 11.80
N VAL A 302 0.04 -6.92 10.98
CA VAL A 302 0.13 -5.54 10.49
C VAL A 302 0.38 -5.57 8.98
N PRO A 303 -0.67 -5.49 8.16
CA PRO A 303 -0.52 -5.39 6.72
C PRO A 303 0.05 -4.04 6.29
N PHE A 304 1.08 -4.09 5.44
CA PHE A 304 1.66 -2.95 4.74
C PHE A 304 1.54 -3.14 3.23
N THR A 305 1.05 -2.13 2.55
CA THR A 305 1.16 -2.06 1.09
C THR A 305 1.82 -0.73 0.71
N ASN A 306 2.81 -0.80 -0.19
CA ASN A 306 3.59 0.37 -0.59
C ASN A 306 3.43 0.64 -2.09
N TRP A 307 2.78 1.74 -2.41
CA TRP A 307 2.45 2.17 -3.77
C TRP A 307 3.41 3.21 -4.34
N THR A 308 4.50 3.51 -3.64
CA THR A 308 5.49 4.52 -4.08
C THR A 308 5.96 4.28 -5.51
N LYS A 309 6.09 3.02 -5.95
CA LYS A 309 6.47 2.66 -7.32
C LYS A 309 5.38 2.88 -8.38
N ALA A 310 4.15 3.15 -7.98
CA ALA A 310 3.10 3.50 -8.92
C ALA A 310 3.31 4.90 -9.50
N GLU A 311 3.97 5.80 -8.76
CA GLU A 311 4.37 7.14 -9.23
C GLU A 311 3.23 7.92 -9.92
N PHE A 312 2.02 7.82 -9.38
CA PHE A 312 0.82 8.39 -10.00
C PHE A 312 0.96 9.88 -10.35
N THR A 313 1.63 10.65 -9.50
CA THR A 313 1.86 12.07 -9.74
C THR A 313 2.75 12.36 -10.95
N LYS A 314 3.53 11.38 -11.41
CA LYS A 314 4.41 11.52 -12.58
C LYS A 314 3.77 11.04 -13.88
N ILE A 315 2.86 10.04 -13.79
CA ILE A 315 2.32 9.38 -14.97
C ILE A 315 0.95 9.90 -15.38
N ILE A 316 0.15 10.44 -14.43
CA ILE A 316 -1.20 10.90 -14.71
C ILE A 316 -1.15 12.34 -15.22
N ASP A 317 -1.58 12.54 -16.45
CA ASP A 317 -1.74 13.84 -17.09
C ASP A 317 -3.14 13.96 -17.70
N PHE A 318 -4.02 14.68 -17.04
CA PHE A 318 -5.36 15.00 -17.53
C PHE A 318 -5.44 16.40 -18.15
N SER A 319 -4.30 17.04 -18.45
CA SER A 319 -4.27 18.35 -19.07
C SER A 319 -5.03 18.43 -20.41
N PRO A 320 -5.10 17.36 -21.25
CA PRO A 320 -5.90 17.41 -22.46
C PRO A 320 -7.42 17.54 -22.22
N ALA A 321 -7.90 17.16 -21.04
CA ALA A 321 -9.32 17.30 -20.65
C ALA A 321 -9.66 18.67 -20.02
N VAL A 322 -8.70 19.53 -19.81
CA VAL A 322 -8.92 20.87 -19.22
C VAL A 322 -9.50 21.80 -20.27
N LEU A 323 -10.78 22.19 -20.10
CA LEU A 323 -11.50 23.05 -21.04
C LEU A 323 -11.18 24.55 -20.86
N SER A 324 -10.89 24.97 -19.63
CA SER A 324 -10.49 26.33 -19.32
C SER A 324 -9.52 26.31 -18.14
N GLY A 325 -8.33 26.82 -18.33
CA GLY A 325 -7.35 27.00 -17.27
C GLY A 325 -7.04 28.49 -17.14
N ASN A 326 -7.17 29.01 -15.92
CA ASN A 326 -6.68 30.37 -15.61
C ASN A 326 -5.14 30.39 -15.38
N GLY A 327 -4.44 29.31 -15.76
CA GLY A 327 -2.99 29.24 -15.68
C GLY A 327 -2.38 30.11 -16.79
N THR A 328 -1.75 31.19 -16.41
CA THR A 328 -0.88 31.96 -17.30
C THR A 328 0.51 31.33 -17.29
N ASP A 329 1.31 31.54 -18.37
CA ASP A 329 2.75 31.15 -18.40
C ASP A 329 3.54 31.71 -17.18
N GLU A 330 2.99 32.70 -16.49
CA GLU A 330 3.54 33.28 -15.27
C GLU A 330 3.28 32.41 -14.03
N ASP A 331 2.20 31.61 -14.00
CA ASP A 331 1.87 30.69 -12.92
C ASP A 331 2.80 29.47 -12.95
N GLU A 332 3.20 28.99 -14.14
CA GLU A 332 4.24 27.95 -14.27
C GLU A 332 5.60 28.44 -13.74
N LYS A 333 5.93 29.71 -13.97
CA LYS A 333 7.16 30.33 -13.44
C LYS A 333 7.15 30.53 -11.92
N ARG A 334 5.97 30.56 -11.30
CA ARG A 334 5.79 30.67 -9.85
C ARG A 334 5.72 29.31 -9.13
N GLY A 335 5.94 28.19 -9.83
CA GLY A 335 5.82 26.85 -9.26
C GLY A 335 4.37 26.39 -9.08
N SER A 336 3.42 27.07 -9.73
CA SER A 336 2.03 26.63 -9.81
C SER A 336 1.94 25.34 -10.63
N ARG A 337 1.18 24.38 -10.16
CA ARG A 337 1.03 23.08 -10.84
C ARG A 337 0.28 23.26 -12.15
N ARG A 338 0.72 22.53 -13.20
CA ARG A 338 0.05 22.52 -14.48
C ARG A 338 -1.40 22.06 -14.31
N PRO A 339 -2.40 22.78 -14.86
CA PRO A 339 -3.79 22.31 -14.85
C PRO A 339 -3.91 20.89 -15.43
N GLY A 340 -4.70 20.04 -14.78
CA GLY A 340 -4.84 18.62 -15.17
C GLY A 340 -3.82 17.68 -14.54
N SER A 341 -2.84 18.17 -13.76
CA SER A 341 -1.95 17.30 -13.00
C SER A 341 -2.63 16.75 -11.75
N LEU A 342 -2.29 15.50 -11.38
CA LEU A 342 -2.77 14.87 -10.15
C LEU A 342 -2.18 15.58 -8.94
N THR A 343 -3.02 16.10 -8.05
CA THR A 343 -2.58 16.78 -6.82
C THR A 343 -2.60 15.89 -5.60
N PHE A 344 -3.55 14.98 -5.52
CA PHE A 344 -3.75 14.06 -4.41
C PHE A 344 -4.54 12.84 -4.89
N HIS A 345 -4.31 11.70 -4.29
CA HIS A 345 -5.13 10.50 -4.48
C HIS A 345 -5.25 9.73 -3.18
N HIS A 346 -6.33 8.99 -3.06
CA HIS A 346 -6.53 8.02 -2.00
C HIS A 346 -7.26 6.78 -2.54
N ALA A 347 -7.31 5.73 -1.73
CA ALA A 347 -8.10 4.54 -2.03
C ALA A 347 -8.83 4.08 -0.78
N GLN A 348 -10.01 3.50 -1.01
CA GLN A 348 -10.84 2.93 0.05
C GLN A 348 -11.61 1.73 -0.47
N SER A 349 -11.98 0.84 0.44
CA SER A 349 -13.01 -0.16 0.16
C SER A 349 -14.38 0.47 0.26
N LEU A 350 -15.28 0.17 -0.68
CA LEU A 350 -16.68 0.62 -0.60
C LEU A 350 -17.45 -0.10 0.51
N ARG A 351 -16.93 -1.23 1.00
CA ARG A 351 -17.44 -1.95 2.15
C ARG A 351 -16.31 -2.20 3.15
N GLU A 352 -16.46 -1.71 4.35
CA GLU A 352 -15.55 -2.00 5.45
C GLU A 352 -15.73 -3.44 5.92
N HIS A 353 -14.61 -4.13 6.16
CA HIS A 353 -14.62 -5.46 6.73
C HIS A 353 -14.14 -5.40 8.19
N PRO A 354 -14.85 -6.01 9.15
CA PRO A 354 -14.48 -5.93 10.57
C PRO A 354 -13.06 -6.40 10.91
N ALA A 355 -12.50 -7.29 10.06
CA ALA A 355 -11.13 -7.76 10.21
C ALA A 355 -10.07 -6.78 9.67
N THR A 356 -10.46 -5.71 8.96
CA THR A 356 -9.52 -4.69 8.48
C THR A 356 -9.07 -3.82 9.65
N ARG A 357 -7.88 -4.09 10.15
CA ARG A 357 -7.26 -3.39 11.29
C ARG A 357 -5.74 -3.43 11.20
N ASN A 358 -5.09 -2.47 11.81
CA ASN A 358 -3.62 -2.34 11.82
C ASN A 358 -3.02 -2.28 10.41
N VAL A 359 -3.75 -1.74 9.43
CA VAL A 359 -3.34 -1.68 8.02
C VAL A 359 -2.69 -0.33 7.74
N PHE A 360 -1.56 -0.35 7.05
CA PHE A 360 -0.90 0.84 6.50
C PHE A 360 -0.83 0.75 4.98
N VAL A 361 -1.33 1.76 4.31
CA VAL A 361 -1.23 1.96 2.86
C VAL A 361 -0.33 3.16 2.61
N ILE A 362 0.92 2.94 2.23
CA ILE A 362 1.83 4.00 1.79
C ILE A 362 1.44 4.35 0.36
N MET A 363 0.64 5.40 0.20
CA MET A 363 0.04 5.82 -1.06
C MET A 363 1.07 6.29 -2.09
N GLY A 364 2.25 6.71 -1.65
CA GLY A 364 3.32 7.24 -2.48
C GLY A 364 3.67 8.68 -2.13
N LYS A 365 4.27 9.35 -3.09
CA LYS A 365 4.76 10.73 -2.92
C LYS A 365 3.95 11.71 -3.77
N ASP A 366 3.74 12.91 -3.24
CA ASP A 366 3.23 14.04 -4.01
C ASP A 366 4.35 14.73 -4.80
N HIS A 367 4.04 15.80 -5.52
CA HIS A 367 5.01 16.57 -6.29
C HIS A 367 6.11 17.25 -5.45
N SER A 368 5.86 17.44 -4.14
CA SER A 368 6.83 17.99 -3.19
C SER A 368 7.60 16.90 -2.44
N GLU A 369 7.49 15.63 -2.91
CA GLU A 369 8.12 14.46 -2.30
C GLU A 369 7.61 14.15 -0.87
N ASN A 370 6.47 14.72 -0.44
CA ASN A 370 5.83 14.33 0.81
C ASN A 370 5.21 12.96 0.66
N TYR A 371 5.37 12.11 1.67
CA TYR A 371 4.69 10.82 1.72
C TYR A 371 3.24 10.97 2.21
N TRP A 372 2.36 10.22 1.58
CA TRP A 372 0.98 10.07 1.99
C TRP A 372 0.73 8.65 2.45
N VAL A 373 0.18 8.51 3.65
CA VAL A 373 -0.13 7.21 4.24
C VAL A 373 -1.58 7.22 4.69
N THR A 374 -2.35 6.23 4.26
CA THR A 374 -3.67 5.95 4.83
C THR A 374 -3.53 4.76 5.78
N ALA A 375 -4.05 4.88 6.98
CA ALA A 375 -3.97 3.80 7.95
C ALA A 375 -5.33 3.56 8.63
N THR A 376 -5.64 2.26 8.87
CA THR A 376 -6.83 1.82 9.62
C THR A 376 -6.37 1.21 10.93
N LEU A 377 -6.50 1.97 12.00
CA LEU A 377 -5.89 1.67 13.30
C LEU A 377 -6.88 1.84 14.44
N HIS A 378 -6.54 1.26 15.59
CA HIS A 378 -7.28 1.47 16.82
C HIS A 378 -7.04 2.89 17.39
N PRO A 379 -8.02 3.49 18.09
CA PRO A 379 -7.87 4.82 18.68
C PRO A 379 -6.59 5.01 19.53
N PRO A 380 -6.18 4.07 20.40
CA PRO A 380 -4.93 4.21 21.15
C PRO A 380 -3.68 4.30 20.27
N THR A 381 -3.70 3.66 19.09
CA THR A 381 -2.58 3.76 18.15
C THR A 381 -2.53 5.13 17.50
N TRP A 382 -3.68 5.73 17.21
CA TRP A 382 -3.77 7.10 16.73
C TRP A 382 -3.24 8.10 17.76
N GLU A 383 -3.56 7.94 19.05
CA GLU A 383 -3.01 8.77 20.14
C GLU A 383 -1.46 8.70 20.18
N VAL A 384 -0.89 7.51 20.04
CA VAL A 384 0.57 7.33 19.96
C VAL A 384 1.15 8.02 18.73
N ILE A 385 0.48 7.90 17.57
CA ILE A 385 0.90 8.55 16.33
C ILE A 385 0.86 10.07 16.47
N GLU A 386 -0.24 10.63 16.94
CA GLU A 386 -0.41 12.08 17.11
C GLU A 386 0.63 12.66 18.07
N LYS A 387 0.92 11.96 19.17
CA LYS A 387 2.00 12.33 20.08
C LYS A 387 3.38 12.29 19.42
N ASN A 388 3.67 11.24 18.64
CA ASN A 388 4.95 11.12 17.94
C ASN A 388 5.14 12.17 16.84
N LEU A 389 4.04 12.67 16.28
CA LEU A 389 4.04 13.76 15.28
C LEU A 389 4.07 15.15 15.93
N GLY A 390 3.98 15.25 17.28
CA GLY A 390 3.95 16.53 18.00
C GLY A 390 2.65 17.30 17.81
N ILE A 391 1.54 16.59 17.55
CA ILE A 391 0.21 17.21 17.31
C ILE A 391 -0.53 17.43 18.65
N VAL A 392 -0.24 16.61 19.65
CA VAL A 392 -0.84 16.65 21.01
C VAL A 392 0.26 16.74 22.07
#